data_4d2cdf3dae9eae64a93e008ca7b18b8d
#
_entry.id   4d2cdf3dae9eae64a93e008ca7b18b8d
#
_cell.length_a   1.000
_cell.length_b   1.000
_cell.length_c   1.000
_cell.angle_alpha   90.00
_cell.angle_beta   90.00
_cell.angle_gamma   90.00
#
_symmetry.space_group_name_H-M   'P 1'
#
loop_
_entity.id
_entity.type
_entity.pdbx_description
1 polymer ?
#
loop_
_entity_poly.entity_id
_entity_poly.type
_entity_poly.pdbx_seq_one_letter_code
_entity_poly.pdbx_strand_id
1 'polypeptide(L)'
;MKRLLDALCGLLAAVALFAIMVLTLVDVLGRKLLSQSVPGSLELTEILMVVVIFAALPLVSLHHEHVAFDSLDALMPTWLRRVQRVMVELLCAAALASLAWLMWDKAAQLASYGDTTAQLKLPLGPFVRVMSLLCGLSALMHLLLLTQPLEDGAAGRADEAGANPFGSSAT
;
A
#
# COMPACT_ATOMS: atom_id res chain seq x y z
N MET A 1 2.17 11.28 13.88
CA MET A 1 2.56 11.22 12.47
C MET A 1 2.01 9.97 11.77
N LYS A 2 2.22 8.76 12.32
CA LYS A 2 1.73 7.49 11.73
C LYS A 2 0.23 7.50 11.45
N ARG A 3 -0.61 7.88 12.42
CA ARG A 3 -2.08 7.93 12.25
C ARG A 3 -2.54 8.91 11.15
N LEU A 4 -1.83 9.99 10.95
CA LEU A 4 -2.15 10.96 9.90
C LEU A 4 -1.82 10.41 8.50
N LEU A 5 -0.65 9.77 8.36
CA LEU A 5 -0.25 9.10 7.11
C LEU A 5 -1.19 7.95 6.77
N ASP A 6 -1.54 7.13 7.77
CA ASP A 6 -2.51 6.05 7.64
C ASP A 6 -3.87 6.58 7.14
N ALA A 7 -4.39 7.62 7.78
CA ALA A 7 -5.64 8.24 7.38
C ALA A 7 -5.57 8.88 5.98
N LEU A 8 -4.47 9.53 5.61
CA LEU A 8 -4.32 10.16 4.30
C LEU A 8 -4.20 9.12 3.18
N CYS A 9 -3.35 8.10 3.36
CA CYS A 9 -3.18 7.04 2.36
C CYS A 9 -4.45 6.19 2.24
N GLY A 10 -5.10 5.87 3.36
CA GLY A 10 -6.37 5.16 3.38
C GLY A 10 -7.51 5.95 2.73
N LEU A 11 -7.60 7.25 3.00
CA LEU A 11 -8.58 8.12 2.36
C LEU A 11 -8.33 8.25 0.86
N LEU A 12 -7.07 8.40 0.45
CA LEU A 12 -6.70 8.46 -0.97
C LEU A 12 -7.10 7.17 -1.70
N ALA A 13 -6.80 6.01 -1.13
CA ALA A 13 -7.19 4.72 -1.69
C ALA A 13 -8.72 4.56 -1.75
N ALA A 14 -9.44 4.94 -0.68
CA ALA A 14 -10.90 4.86 -0.62
C ALA A 14 -11.57 5.76 -1.66
N VAL A 15 -11.11 7.01 -1.80
CA VAL A 15 -11.61 7.96 -2.79
C VAL A 15 -11.34 7.47 -4.22
N ALA A 16 -10.15 6.92 -4.48
CA ALA A 16 -9.82 6.38 -5.79
C ALA A 16 -10.67 5.14 -6.13
N LEU A 17 -10.90 4.22 -5.18
CA LEU A 17 -11.80 3.07 -5.36
C LEU A 17 -13.25 3.51 -5.60
N PHE A 18 -13.73 4.50 -4.85
CA PHE A 18 -15.06 5.06 -5.06
C PHE A 18 -15.18 5.69 -6.45
N ALA A 19 -14.15 6.42 -6.90
CA ALA A 19 -14.11 7.01 -8.23
C ALA A 19 -14.15 5.94 -9.34
N ILE A 20 -13.41 4.83 -9.19
CA ILE A 20 -13.45 3.68 -10.11
C ILE A 20 -14.86 3.10 -10.17
N MET A 21 -15.50 2.91 -9.01
CA MET A 21 -16.86 2.38 -8.93
C MET A 21 -17.86 3.27 -9.69
N VAL A 22 -17.83 4.58 -9.43
CA VAL A 22 -18.71 5.55 -10.09
C VAL A 22 -18.44 5.60 -11.60
N LEU A 23 -17.16 5.65 -11.99
CA LEU A 23 -16.77 5.68 -13.40
C LEU A 23 -17.26 4.44 -14.16
N THR A 24 -17.08 3.26 -13.57
CA THR A 24 -17.54 2.00 -14.14
C THR A 24 -19.06 1.96 -14.26
N LEU A 25 -19.77 2.44 -13.24
CA LEU A 25 -21.23 2.53 -13.28
C LEU A 25 -21.70 3.45 -14.41
N VAL A 26 -21.11 4.64 -14.55
CA VAL A 26 -21.44 5.60 -15.61
C VAL A 26 -21.12 5.05 -16.99
N ASP A 27 -19.97 4.37 -17.15
CA ASP A 27 -19.59 3.75 -18.43
C ASP A 27 -20.57 2.63 -18.84
N VAL A 28 -20.96 1.77 -17.90
CA VAL A 28 -21.93 0.69 -18.15
C VAL A 28 -23.31 1.25 -18.50
N LEU A 29 -23.78 2.28 -17.77
CA LEU A 29 -25.07 2.94 -18.08
C LEU A 29 -25.02 3.65 -19.44
N GLY A 30 -23.93 4.32 -19.76
CA GLY A 30 -23.70 4.96 -21.05
C GLY A 30 -23.80 3.97 -22.22
N ARG A 31 -23.17 2.81 -22.08
CA ARG A 31 -23.26 1.73 -23.08
C ARG A 31 -24.67 1.16 -23.22
N LYS A 32 -25.37 0.96 -22.08
CA LYS A 32 -26.73 0.36 -22.11
C LYS A 32 -27.83 1.31 -22.59
N LEU A 33 -27.74 2.58 -22.18
CA LEU A 33 -28.81 3.56 -22.45
C LEU A 33 -28.55 4.39 -23.71
N LEU A 34 -27.28 4.72 -23.98
CA LEU A 34 -26.87 5.61 -25.05
C LEU A 34 -26.11 4.89 -26.18
N SER A 35 -25.86 3.57 -26.03
CA SER A 35 -25.03 2.77 -26.95
C SER A 35 -23.62 3.36 -27.16
N GLN A 36 -23.14 4.18 -26.22
CA GLN A 36 -21.84 4.84 -26.26
C GLN A 36 -21.11 4.63 -24.95
N SER A 37 -19.82 4.25 -25.02
CA SER A 37 -18.94 4.23 -23.85
C SER A 37 -18.41 5.63 -23.55
N VAL A 38 -18.09 5.87 -22.28
CA VAL A 38 -17.40 7.11 -21.87
C VAL A 38 -16.00 7.12 -22.48
N PRO A 39 -15.64 8.11 -23.34
CA PRO A 39 -14.31 8.15 -23.94
C PRO A 39 -13.25 8.31 -22.84
N GLY A 40 -12.21 7.45 -22.86
CA GLY A 40 -11.14 7.47 -21.88
C GLY A 40 -11.45 6.83 -20.52
N SER A 41 -12.63 6.18 -20.35
CA SER A 41 -12.98 5.49 -19.10
C SER A 41 -11.96 4.42 -18.71
N LEU A 42 -11.42 3.70 -19.68
CA LEU A 42 -10.38 2.70 -19.47
C LEU A 42 -9.09 3.32 -18.93
N GLU A 43 -8.59 4.38 -19.59
CA GLU A 43 -7.38 5.08 -19.17
C GLU A 43 -7.50 5.68 -17.76
N LEU A 44 -8.66 6.26 -17.47
CA LEU A 44 -8.90 6.84 -16.14
C LEU A 44 -8.97 5.76 -15.07
N THR A 45 -9.57 4.60 -15.37
CA THR A 45 -9.60 3.44 -14.47
C THR A 45 -8.18 2.91 -14.21
N GLU A 46 -7.35 2.80 -15.25
CA GLU A 46 -5.95 2.37 -15.11
C GLU A 46 -5.15 3.31 -14.20
N ILE A 47 -5.27 4.62 -14.39
CA ILE A 47 -4.61 5.63 -13.57
C ILE A 47 -5.09 5.54 -12.10
N LEU A 48 -6.39 5.45 -11.88
CA LEU A 48 -6.95 5.34 -10.53
C LEU A 48 -6.53 4.03 -9.85
N MET A 49 -6.49 2.91 -10.59
CA MET A 49 -6.02 1.63 -10.06
C MET A 49 -4.57 1.70 -9.61
N VAL A 50 -3.72 2.36 -10.40
CA VAL A 50 -2.32 2.62 -10.02
C VAL A 50 -2.25 3.46 -8.74
N VAL A 51 -3.05 4.52 -8.62
CA VAL A 51 -3.09 5.35 -7.40
C VAL A 51 -3.49 4.50 -6.18
N VAL A 52 -4.49 3.63 -6.30
CA VAL A 52 -4.90 2.71 -5.21
C VAL A 52 -3.75 1.81 -4.79
N ILE A 53 -3.07 1.16 -5.74
CA ILE A 53 -1.96 0.23 -5.46
C ILE A 53 -0.83 0.96 -4.71
N PHE A 54 -0.40 2.11 -5.22
CA PHE A 54 0.72 2.84 -4.62
C PHE A 54 0.35 3.54 -3.31
N ALA A 55 -0.91 3.95 -3.12
CA ALA A 55 -1.40 4.46 -1.83
C ALA A 55 -1.51 3.37 -0.76
N ALA A 56 -1.76 2.12 -1.16
CA ALA A 56 -1.80 0.98 -0.24
C ALA A 56 -0.42 0.56 0.27
N LEU A 57 0.67 0.81 -0.48
CA LEU A 57 2.03 0.41 -0.06
C LEU A 57 2.44 0.96 1.32
N PRO A 58 2.35 2.28 1.60
CA PRO A 58 2.66 2.79 2.92
C PRO A 58 1.73 2.25 4.01
N LEU A 59 0.47 1.98 3.67
CA LEU A 59 -0.53 1.44 4.59
C LEU A 59 -0.15 0.03 5.06
N VAL A 60 0.17 -0.86 4.11
CA VAL A 60 0.63 -2.23 4.39
C VAL A 60 1.92 -2.22 5.21
N SER A 61 2.85 -1.30 4.89
CA SER A 61 4.08 -1.14 5.66
C SER A 61 3.84 -0.71 7.11
N LEU A 62 2.83 0.14 7.37
CA LEU A 62 2.49 0.61 8.71
C LEU A 62 1.84 -0.48 9.58
N HIS A 63 1.01 -1.35 8.99
CA HIS A 63 0.28 -2.39 9.72
C HIS A 63 1.09 -3.68 9.94
N HIS A 64 2.37 -3.73 9.54
CA HIS A 64 3.22 -4.93 9.65
C HIS A 64 2.61 -6.19 9.03
N GLU A 65 1.70 -6.02 8.07
CA GLU A 65 1.04 -7.13 7.37
C GLU A 65 1.95 -7.83 6.33
N HIS A 66 3.26 -7.56 6.39
CA HIS A 66 4.20 -8.43 5.71
C HIS A 66 4.12 -9.80 6.39
N VAL A 67 3.66 -10.77 5.63
CA VAL A 67 3.49 -12.18 6.01
C VAL A 67 4.58 -12.57 7.00
N ALA A 68 4.28 -12.42 8.29
CA ALA A 68 5.09 -12.99 9.32
C ALA A 68 4.94 -14.50 9.14
N PHE A 69 6.05 -15.18 8.97
CA PHE A 69 6.06 -16.64 9.03
C PHE A 69 5.85 -17.05 10.49
N ASP A 70 4.67 -16.69 11.05
CA ASP A 70 4.30 -16.99 12.44
C ASP A 70 4.46 -18.49 12.75
N SER A 71 4.33 -19.32 11.71
CA SER A 71 4.53 -20.78 11.84
C SER A 71 5.99 -21.17 12.09
N LEU A 72 6.97 -20.38 11.64
CA LEU A 72 8.39 -20.64 11.91
C LEU A 72 8.88 -19.92 13.18
N ASP A 73 8.22 -18.85 13.58
CA ASP A 73 8.58 -18.05 14.76
C ASP A 73 8.53 -18.84 16.07
N ALA A 74 7.69 -19.87 16.14
CA ALA A 74 7.58 -20.74 17.31
C ALA A 74 8.81 -21.66 17.53
N LEU A 75 9.58 -21.93 16.47
CA LEU A 75 10.74 -22.85 16.52
C LEU A 75 12.11 -22.11 16.53
N MET A 76 12.12 -20.78 16.29
CA MET A 76 13.38 -20.05 16.15
C MET A 76 13.81 -19.33 17.44
N PRO A 77 15.12 -19.32 17.75
CA PRO A 77 15.65 -18.52 18.85
C PRO A 77 15.46 -17.02 18.59
N THR A 78 15.24 -16.23 19.64
CA THR A 78 14.95 -14.79 19.59
C THR A 78 15.97 -13.96 18.81
N TRP A 79 17.25 -14.38 18.82
CA TRP A 79 18.32 -13.73 18.06
C TRP A 79 18.12 -13.89 16.54
N LEU A 80 17.77 -15.09 16.08
CA LEU A 80 17.57 -15.38 14.66
C LEU A 80 16.35 -14.64 14.12
N ARG A 81 15.28 -14.55 14.90
CA ARG A 81 14.07 -13.76 14.60
C ARG A 81 14.41 -12.27 14.41
N ARG A 82 15.26 -11.72 15.27
CA ARG A 82 15.70 -10.31 15.14
C ARG A 82 16.50 -10.08 13.86
N VAL A 83 17.43 -10.95 13.55
CA VAL A 83 18.24 -10.86 12.31
C VAL A 83 17.34 -10.98 11.07
N GLN A 84 16.43 -11.94 11.05
CA GLN A 84 15.50 -12.14 9.95
C GLN A 84 14.63 -10.90 9.72
N ARG A 85 14.04 -10.31 10.78
CA ARG A 85 13.24 -9.09 10.67
C ARG A 85 14.05 -7.94 10.09
N VAL A 86 15.24 -7.67 10.60
CA VAL A 86 16.12 -6.60 10.09
C VAL A 86 16.47 -6.82 8.62
N MET A 87 16.78 -8.07 8.24
CA MET A 87 17.06 -8.43 6.85
C MET A 87 15.87 -8.18 5.93
N VAL A 88 14.68 -8.59 6.32
CA VAL A 88 13.44 -8.40 5.54
C VAL A 88 13.11 -6.91 5.41
N GLU A 89 13.11 -6.16 6.50
CA GLU A 89 12.83 -4.72 6.49
C GLU A 89 13.83 -3.95 5.63
N LEU A 90 15.12 -4.31 5.72
CA LEU A 90 16.17 -3.69 4.94
C LEU A 90 16.02 -4.02 3.43
N LEU A 91 15.70 -5.27 3.11
CA LEU A 91 15.48 -5.71 1.73
C LEU A 91 14.26 -5.01 1.12
N CYS A 92 13.14 -4.93 1.86
CA CYS A 92 11.94 -4.20 1.42
C CYS A 92 12.23 -2.71 1.24
N ALA A 93 12.91 -2.08 2.18
CA ALA A 93 13.30 -0.67 2.09
C ALA A 93 14.19 -0.41 0.86
N ALA A 94 15.19 -1.26 0.63
CA ALA A 94 16.10 -1.15 -0.52
C ALA A 94 15.36 -1.34 -1.85
N ALA A 95 14.48 -2.32 -1.94
CA ALA A 95 13.67 -2.58 -3.13
C ALA A 95 12.73 -1.40 -3.44
N LEU A 96 12.01 -0.89 -2.45
CA LEU A 96 11.12 0.25 -2.62
C LEU A 96 11.87 1.55 -2.92
N ALA A 97 13.02 1.78 -2.30
CA ALA A 97 13.87 2.93 -2.59
C ALA A 97 14.43 2.90 -4.00
N SER A 98 14.89 1.73 -4.47
CA SER A 98 15.37 1.56 -5.85
C SER A 98 14.23 1.77 -6.86
N LEU A 99 13.04 1.25 -6.58
CA LEU A 99 11.86 1.47 -7.41
C LEU A 99 11.45 2.95 -7.45
N ALA A 100 11.46 3.64 -6.31
CA ALA A 100 11.19 5.07 -6.24
C ALA A 100 12.17 5.88 -7.09
N TRP A 101 13.46 5.55 -7.02
CA TRP A 101 14.50 6.21 -7.83
C TRP A 101 14.27 6.00 -9.32
N LEU A 102 14.05 4.75 -9.75
CA LEU A 102 13.78 4.41 -11.15
C LEU A 102 12.52 5.11 -11.68
N MET A 103 11.46 5.15 -10.86
CA MET A 103 10.20 5.84 -11.20
C MET A 103 10.40 7.36 -11.31
N TRP A 104 11.24 7.95 -10.46
CA TRP A 104 11.55 9.38 -10.53
C TRP A 104 12.25 9.76 -11.83
N ASP A 105 13.26 8.98 -12.20
CA ASP A 105 14.00 9.18 -13.46
C ASP A 105 13.09 8.94 -14.66
N LYS A 106 12.26 7.89 -14.62
CA LYS A 106 11.27 7.62 -15.66
C LYS A 106 10.23 8.74 -15.81
N ALA A 107 9.78 9.34 -14.71
CA ALA A 107 8.86 10.45 -14.75
C ALA A 107 9.47 11.70 -15.45
N ALA A 108 10.77 11.94 -15.23
CA ALA A 108 11.49 13.02 -15.90
C ALA A 108 11.60 12.76 -17.42
N GLN A 109 11.89 11.53 -17.83
CA GLN A 109 11.93 11.14 -19.24
C GLN A 109 10.56 11.31 -19.92
N LEU A 110 9.48 10.78 -19.31
CA LEU A 110 8.11 10.92 -19.84
C LEU A 110 7.70 12.40 -20.00
N ALA A 111 8.09 13.23 -19.03
CA ALA A 111 7.85 14.67 -19.13
C ALA A 111 8.64 15.33 -20.26
N SER A 112 9.88 14.90 -20.53
CA SER A 112 10.71 15.46 -21.60
C SER A 112 10.25 15.02 -23.00
N TYR A 113 9.72 13.81 -23.13
CA TYR A 113 9.16 13.29 -24.38
C TYR A 113 7.73 13.80 -24.67
N GLY A 114 7.07 14.37 -23.64
CA GLY A 114 5.69 14.84 -23.79
C GLY A 114 4.69 13.69 -23.90
N ASP A 115 5.01 12.52 -23.32
CA ASP A 115 4.15 11.35 -23.38
C ASP A 115 2.82 11.59 -22.67
N THR A 116 1.75 11.29 -23.42
CA THR A 116 0.36 11.44 -22.96
C THR A 116 -0.43 10.15 -23.18
N THR A 117 -1.56 10.00 -22.48
CA THR A 117 -2.50 8.91 -22.73
C THR A 117 -3.11 9.02 -24.13
N ALA A 118 -3.56 7.88 -24.67
CA ALA A 118 -4.00 7.79 -26.07
C ALA A 118 -5.26 8.60 -26.36
N GLN A 119 -6.27 8.56 -25.49
CA GLN A 119 -7.58 9.19 -25.69
C GLN A 119 -7.69 10.55 -25.00
N LEU A 120 -7.38 10.61 -23.70
CA LEU A 120 -7.55 11.83 -22.89
C LEU A 120 -6.39 12.81 -23.02
N LYS A 121 -5.27 12.42 -23.64
CA LYS A 121 -4.06 13.24 -23.78
C LYS A 121 -3.53 13.79 -22.43
N LEU A 122 -3.74 13.03 -21.34
CA LEU A 122 -3.25 13.38 -20.02
C LEU A 122 -1.73 13.13 -19.94
N PRO A 123 -0.95 14.07 -19.41
CA PRO A 123 0.49 13.89 -19.27
C PRO A 123 0.79 12.77 -18.23
N LEU A 124 1.57 11.77 -18.61
CA LEU A 124 1.91 10.63 -17.76
C LEU A 124 2.95 10.97 -16.69
N GLY A 125 3.82 11.94 -16.94
CA GLY A 125 4.89 12.34 -16.04
C GLY A 125 4.44 12.64 -14.59
N PRO A 126 3.43 13.49 -14.36
CA PRO A 126 2.93 13.80 -13.01
C PRO A 126 2.43 12.56 -12.24
N PHE A 127 1.74 11.63 -12.90
CA PHE A 127 1.25 10.41 -12.26
C PHE A 127 2.40 9.52 -11.79
N VAL A 128 3.41 9.32 -12.65
CA VAL A 128 4.60 8.54 -12.29
C VAL A 128 5.41 9.21 -11.17
N ARG A 129 5.43 10.55 -11.08
CA ARG A 129 6.02 11.26 -9.93
C ARG A 129 5.29 10.97 -8.62
N VAL A 130 3.97 10.98 -8.62
CA VAL A 130 3.17 10.64 -7.43
C VAL A 130 3.45 9.20 -7.00
N MET A 131 3.52 8.26 -7.94
CA MET A 131 3.89 6.86 -7.66
C MET A 131 5.28 6.76 -7.01
N SER A 132 6.28 7.46 -7.56
CA SER A 132 7.62 7.51 -7.00
C SER A 132 7.64 8.05 -5.56
N LEU A 133 6.88 9.12 -5.28
CA LEU A 133 6.77 9.68 -3.93
C LEU A 133 6.13 8.70 -2.94
N LEU A 134 5.09 7.99 -3.35
CA LEU A 134 4.42 6.98 -2.50
C LEU A 134 5.34 5.78 -2.23
N CYS A 135 6.11 5.33 -3.23
CA CYS A 135 7.15 4.31 -3.04
C CYS A 135 8.24 4.79 -2.07
N GLY A 136 8.72 6.00 -2.24
CA GLY A 136 9.73 6.59 -1.35
C GLY A 136 9.22 6.72 0.09
N LEU A 137 7.95 7.10 0.26
CA LEU A 137 7.31 7.14 1.56
C LEU A 137 7.23 5.76 2.22
N SER A 138 6.90 4.72 1.44
CA SER A 138 6.89 3.33 1.93
C SER A 138 8.28 2.87 2.33
N ALA A 139 9.31 3.15 1.52
CA ALA A 139 10.69 2.84 1.86
C ALA A 139 11.14 3.52 3.17
N LEU A 140 10.75 4.79 3.37
CA LEU A 140 11.02 5.51 4.60
C LEU A 140 10.33 4.89 5.81
N MET A 141 9.08 4.41 5.64
CA MET A 141 8.35 3.71 6.70
C MET A 141 9.07 2.43 7.14
N HIS A 142 9.55 1.60 6.21
CA HIS A 142 10.36 0.42 6.53
C HIS A 142 11.64 0.79 7.30
N LEU A 143 12.30 1.87 6.90
CA LEU A 143 13.51 2.34 7.58
C LEU A 143 13.21 2.83 9.01
N LEU A 144 12.07 3.51 9.21
CA LEU A 144 11.61 3.94 10.54
C LEU A 144 11.20 2.75 11.43
N LEU A 145 10.68 1.67 10.84
CA LEU A 145 10.32 0.45 11.55
C LEU A 145 11.54 -0.28 12.11
N LEU A 146 12.70 -0.18 11.46
CA LEU A 146 13.98 -0.71 11.98
C LEU A 146 14.39 -0.06 13.30
N THR A 147 13.99 1.18 13.56
CA THR A 147 14.35 1.92 14.79
C THR A 147 13.40 1.64 15.95
N GLN A 148 12.31 0.88 15.74
CA GLN A 148 11.36 0.56 16.81
C GLN A 148 11.82 -0.70 17.56
N PRO A 149 11.78 -0.68 18.91
CA PRO A 149 12.02 -1.87 19.69
C PRO A 149 10.97 -2.93 19.39
N LEU A 150 11.38 -4.20 19.44
CA LEU A 150 10.48 -5.36 19.32
C LEU A 150 9.46 -5.27 20.46
N GLU A 151 8.21 -4.93 20.16
CA GLU A 151 7.13 -5.26 21.07
C GLU A 151 6.98 -6.79 21.00
N ASP A 152 7.42 -7.46 22.06
CA ASP A 152 7.24 -8.89 22.22
C ASP A 152 5.71 -9.15 22.21
N GLY A 153 5.20 -9.81 21.20
CA GLY A 153 3.79 -10.18 21.05
C GLY A 153 3.29 -11.18 22.11
N ALA A 154 4.04 -11.33 23.21
CA ALA A 154 3.68 -12.10 24.39
C ALA A 154 2.66 -11.38 25.29
N ALA A 155 2.62 -10.03 25.27
CA ALA A 155 1.70 -9.28 26.13
C ALA A 155 0.25 -9.33 25.62
N GLY A 156 0.01 -9.33 24.30
CA GLY A 156 -1.34 -9.40 23.74
C GLY A 156 -2.03 -10.75 23.94
N ARG A 157 -1.27 -11.86 23.99
CA ARG A 157 -1.83 -13.18 24.24
C ARG A 157 -2.15 -13.45 25.70
N ALA A 158 -1.47 -12.78 26.63
CA ALA A 158 -1.78 -12.91 28.05
C ALA A 158 -3.12 -12.25 28.42
N ASP A 159 -3.47 -11.16 27.79
CA ASP A 159 -4.76 -10.48 27.99
C ASP A 159 -5.93 -11.24 27.35
N GLU A 160 -5.75 -11.86 26.19
CA GLU A 160 -6.81 -12.69 25.59
C GLU A 160 -7.01 -14.03 26.32
N ALA A 161 -5.97 -14.62 26.87
CA ALA A 161 -6.07 -15.84 27.68
C ALA A 161 -6.70 -15.58 29.06
N GLY A 162 -6.58 -14.37 29.59
CA GLY A 162 -7.20 -13.93 30.86
C GLY A 162 -8.66 -13.54 30.74
N ALA A 163 -9.15 -13.26 29.54
CA ALA A 163 -10.53 -12.82 29.28
C ALA A 163 -11.45 -13.96 28.81
N ASN A 164 -11.30 -15.18 29.34
CA ASN A 164 -12.25 -16.27 29.07
C ASN A 164 -13.41 -16.20 30.08
N PRO A 165 -14.59 -15.61 29.73
CA PRO A 165 -15.69 -15.42 30.67
C PRO A 165 -16.51 -16.72 30.93
N PHE A 166 -16.12 -17.86 30.38
CA PHE A 166 -16.86 -19.12 30.48
C PHE A 166 -16.18 -20.20 31.34
N GLY A 167 -15.15 -19.85 32.12
CA GLY A 167 -14.38 -20.79 32.91
C GLY A 167 -14.76 -20.86 34.40
N SER A 168 -16.02 -20.75 34.80
CA SER A 168 -16.43 -21.00 36.20
C SER A 168 -17.93 -21.22 36.35
N SER A 169 -18.41 -22.39 35.96
CA SER A 169 -19.63 -22.97 36.58
C SER A 169 -19.74 -24.46 36.30
N ALA A 170 -18.97 -25.26 37.05
CA ALA A 170 -19.24 -26.68 37.20
C ALA A 170 -18.60 -27.18 38.51
N THR A 171 -19.28 -27.00 39.62
CA THR A 171 -19.33 -27.94 40.77
C THR A 171 -20.67 -27.77 41.44
#